data_612a2c035b09ef2bb1b8e693ed06111e
#
_entry.id   612a2c035b09ef2bb1b8e693ed06111e
#
_cell.length_a   1.000
_cell.length_b   1.000
_cell.length_c   1.000
_cell.angle_alpha   90.00
_cell.angle_beta   90.00
_cell.angle_gamma   90.00
#
_symmetry.space_group_name_H-M   'P 1'
#
loop_
_entity.id
_entity.type
_entity.pdbx_description
1 polymer ?
#
loop_
_entity_poly.entity_id
_entity_poly.type
_entity_poly.pdbx_seq_one_letter_code
_entity_poly.pdbx_strand_id
1 'polypeptide(L)'
;MEFDEKQLLLEILKSENNTLEVLIDKMGPIFDLFSAGIDSIGKNSIANDCNLKVLDSSLIIFLEIIEILKENRKTINIHFEKILNKSNDYEMVLSLLLNNLLKHILAYRKIYSSNFIVSANILLRSIVELSELITAVLYKPELLEKYLEYSGLLANNQENSSIWYNDLSPSKIKKILAIFDKESCEDVDISSKRKIYYNYLSKDTHNELLALSFPEEKESIKLLLTLLYIFFMQINFLLFNKYQINIAEPQKTGDYILHLKVFYLLFKKINLSI
;
A
#
# COMPACT_ATOMS: atom_id res chain seq x y z
N MET A 1 -29.86 15.40 7.46
CA MET A 1 -29.67 13.93 7.49
C MET A 1 -28.19 13.74 7.68
N GLU A 2 -27.80 13.14 8.79
CA GLU A 2 -26.39 12.90 9.09
C GLU A 2 -25.89 11.80 8.13
N PHE A 3 -24.73 12.00 7.54
CA PHE A 3 -24.13 11.03 6.60
C PHE A 3 -23.68 9.80 7.38
N ASP A 4 -24.24 8.63 7.07
CA ASP A 4 -23.88 7.35 7.67
C ASP A 4 -22.97 6.58 6.69
N GLU A 5 -21.66 6.74 6.87
CA GLU A 5 -20.61 6.11 6.06
C GLU A 5 -20.72 4.58 6.09
N LYS A 6 -20.94 4.02 7.27
CA LYS A 6 -21.04 2.56 7.47
C LYS A 6 -22.21 1.96 6.69
N GLN A 7 -23.37 2.63 6.75
CA GLN A 7 -24.54 2.20 5.98
C GLN A 7 -24.27 2.23 4.47
N LEU A 8 -23.62 3.30 3.98
CA LEU A 8 -23.28 3.43 2.57
C LEU A 8 -22.31 2.33 2.12
N LEU A 9 -21.26 2.03 2.88
CA LEU A 9 -20.32 0.95 2.58
C LEU A 9 -21.01 -0.42 2.53
N LEU A 10 -21.95 -0.68 3.44
CA LEU A 10 -22.76 -1.90 3.43
C LEU A 10 -23.67 -1.99 2.20
N GLU A 11 -24.24 -0.87 1.76
CA GLU A 11 -25.06 -0.79 0.54
C GLU A 11 -24.23 -1.05 -0.71
N ILE A 12 -23.01 -0.53 -0.78
CA ILE A 12 -22.06 -0.79 -1.88
C ILE A 12 -21.75 -2.29 -1.93
N LEU A 13 -21.44 -2.92 -0.80
CA LEU A 13 -21.14 -4.36 -0.74
C LEU A 13 -22.34 -5.22 -1.14
N LYS A 14 -23.56 -4.83 -0.76
CA LYS A 14 -24.80 -5.52 -1.22
C LYS A 14 -25.07 -5.34 -2.71
N SER A 15 -24.47 -4.35 -3.32
CA SER A 15 -24.62 -4.01 -4.74
C SER A 15 -23.52 -4.64 -5.62
N GLU A 16 -22.88 -5.72 -5.19
CA GLU A 16 -21.74 -6.36 -5.88
C GLU A 16 -22.01 -6.74 -7.35
N ASN A 17 -23.28 -6.95 -7.72
CA ASN A 17 -23.68 -7.25 -9.11
C ASN A 17 -23.67 -6.01 -10.04
N ASN A 18 -23.57 -4.79 -9.50
CA ASN A 18 -23.51 -3.58 -10.28
C ASN A 18 -22.19 -3.46 -11.06
N THR A 19 -22.19 -2.61 -12.09
CA THR A 19 -20.98 -2.26 -12.83
C THR A 19 -20.00 -1.46 -11.95
N LEU A 20 -18.73 -1.43 -12.35
CA LEU A 20 -17.69 -0.70 -11.62
C LEU A 20 -18.02 0.79 -11.50
N GLU A 21 -18.51 1.41 -12.58
CA GLU A 21 -18.90 2.81 -12.62
C GLU A 21 -19.98 3.15 -11.59
N VAL A 22 -21.02 2.32 -11.50
CA VAL A 22 -22.12 2.51 -10.52
C VAL A 22 -21.62 2.37 -9.08
N LEU A 23 -20.71 1.43 -8.82
CA LEU A 23 -20.12 1.27 -7.49
C LEU A 23 -19.25 2.47 -7.11
N ILE A 24 -18.46 2.98 -8.05
CA ILE A 24 -17.61 4.16 -7.86
C ILE A 24 -18.46 5.42 -7.61
N ASP A 25 -19.54 5.60 -8.36
CA ASP A 25 -20.46 6.74 -8.16
C ASP A 25 -21.07 6.74 -6.76
N LYS A 26 -21.40 5.56 -6.23
CA LYS A 26 -21.84 5.41 -4.83
C LYS A 26 -20.76 5.76 -3.82
N MET A 27 -19.48 5.64 -4.15
CA MET A 27 -18.36 6.06 -3.29
C MET A 27 -18.17 7.58 -3.23
N GLY A 28 -18.82 8.35 -4.11
CA GLY A 28 -18.67 9.81 -4.19
C GLY A 28 -18.71 10.53 -2.83
N PRO A 29 -19.75 10.33 -1.99
CA PRO A 29 -19.85 10.97 -0.68
C PRO A 29 -18.68 10.61 0.25
N ILE A 30 -18.12 9.38 0.17
CA ILE A 30 -16.96 8.96 0.95
C ILE A 30 -15.72 9.71 0.46
N PHE A 31 -15.50 9.80 -0.85
CA PHE A 31 -14.39 10.59 -1.41
C PHE A 31 -14.46 12.05 -1.00
N ASP A 32 -15.65 12.65 -0.95
CA ASP A 32 -15.84 14.03 -0.50
C ASP A 32 -15.47 14.21 0.98
N LEU A 33 -15.80 13.24 1.83
CA LEU A 33 -15.42 13.25 3.26
C LEU A 33 -13.89 13.27 3.44
N PHE A 34 -13.18 12.45 2.68
CA PHE A 34 -11.71 12.34 2.78
C PHE A 34 -10.96 13.40 1.96
N SER A 35 -11.63 14.12 1.05
CA SER A 35 -11.02 15.17 0.21
C SER A 35 -10.48 16.35 1.01
N ALA A 36 -10.97 16.58 2.23
CA ALA A 36 -10.46 17.59 3.13
C ALA A 36 -9.06 17.26 3.67
N GLY A 37 -8.71 15.96 3.76
CA GLY A 37 -7.40 15.50 4.25
C GLY A 37 -6.38 15.21 3.16
N ILE A 38 -6.85 14.91 1.95
CA ILE A 38 -5.99 14.67 0.77
C ILE A 38 -6.54 15.50 -0.39
N ASP A 39 -5.90 16.63 -0.65
CA ASP A 39 -6.22 17.47 -1.80
C ASP A 39 -6.25 16.64 -3.08
N SER A 40 -7.38 16.66 -3.78
CA SER A 40 -7.57 15.97 -5.05
C SER A 40 -8.10 14.52 -5.02
N ILE A 41 -8.36 13.88 -3.87
CA ILE A 41 -9.14 12.62 -3.88
C ILE A 41 -10.47 12.88 -4.61
N GLY A 42 -10.83 12.00 -5.54
CA GLY A 42 -12.06 12.11 -6.31
C GLY A 42 -12.11 13.23 -7.36
N LYS A 43 -11.23 14.24 -7.28
CA LYS A 43 -11.12 15.34 -8.25
C LYS A 43 -10.15 14.97 -9.36
N ASN A 44 -10.59 14.22 -10.35
CA ASN A 44 -9.77 13.86 -11.49
C ASN A 44 -10.07 14.79 -12.67
N SER A 45 -9.03 15.34 -13.26
CA SER A 45 -9.13 16.04 -14.56
C SER A 45 -9.55 15.08 -15.69
N ILE A 46 -9.27 13.77 -15.51
CA ILE A 46 -9.78 12.69 -16.35
C ILE A 46 -11.02 12.15 -15.63
N ALA A 47 -12.15 12.81 -15.84
CA ALA A 47 -13.39 12.62 -15.08
C ALA A 47 -13.97 11.19 -15.05
N ASN A 48 -13.41 10.24 -15.82
CA ASN A 48 -13.95 8.89 -16.00
C ASN A 48 -12.93 7.76 -15.85
N ASP A 49 -11.73 8.00 -15.29
CA ASP A 49 -10.80 6.90 -15.06
C ASP A 49 -11.15 6.15 -13.77
N CYS A 50 -11.88 5.06 -13.93
CA CYS A 50 -12.28 4.18 -12.83
C CYS A 50 -11.08 3.63 -12.05
N ASN A 51 -9.93 3.40 -12.71
CA ASN A 51 -8.75 2.89 -12.03
C ASN A 51 -8.18 3.91 -11.04
N LEU A 52 -8.17 5.21 -11.41
CA LEU A 52 -7.75 6.27 -10.49
C LEU A 52 -8.71 6.39 -9.29
N LYS A 53 -10.00 6.23 -9.49
CA LYS A 53 -10.97 6.24 -8.40
C LYS A 53 -10.83 5.03 -7.47
N VAL A 54 -10.49 3.85 -8.01
CA VAL A 54 -10.16 2.68 -7.19
C VAL A 54 -8.84 2.90 -6.45
N LEU A 55 -7.87 3.58 -7.05
CA LEU A 55 -6.66 4.01 -6.34
C LEU A 55 -7.01 4.96 -5.18
N ASP A 56 -7.95 5.89 -5.38
CA ASP A 56 -8.40 6.79 -4.32
C ASP A 56 -9.01 6.04 -3.13
N SER A 57 -9.76 4.97 -3.37
CA SER A 57 -10.27 4.12 -2.28
C SER A 57 -9.14 3.44 -1.49
N SER A 58 -8.01 3.13 -2.12
CA SER A 58 -6.85 2.58 -1.43
C SER A 58 -6.14 3.60 -0.51
N LEU A 59 -6.19 4.89 -0.86
CA LEU A 59 -5.61 5.95 -0.02
C LEU A 59 -6.33 6.08 1.32
N ILE A 60 -7.65 5.88 1.33
CA ILE A 60 -8.45 5.85 2.56
C ILE A 60 -7.95 4.73 3.49
N ILE A 61 -7.74 3.53 2.94
CA ILE A 61 -7.23 2.38 3.70
C ILE A 61 -5.86 2.68 4.32
N PHE A 62 -4.96 3.38 3.59
CA PHE A 62 -3.67 3.78 4.16
C PHE A 62 -3.81 4.69 5.38
N LEU A 63 -4.71 5.68 5.32
CA LEU A 63 -4.97 6.58 6.44
C LEU A 63 -5.49 5.80 7.65
N GLU A 64 -6.40 4.88 7.43
CA GLU A 64 -6.95 4.03 8.49
C GLU A 64 -5.91 3.10 9.09
N ILE A 65 -5.02 2.49 8.30
CA ILE A 65 -3.90 1.68 8.83
C ILE A 65 -3.01 2.54 9.73
N ILE A 66 -2.68 3.76 9.33
CA ILE A 66 -1.86 4.67 10.13
C ILE A 66 -2.55 4.99 11.46
N GLU A 67 -3.85 5.25 11.45
CA GLU A 67 -4.61 5.50 12.68
C GLU A 67 -4.69 4.24 13.57
N ILE A 68 -4.90 3.04 12.99
CA ILE A 68 -4.86 1.77 13.72
C ILE A 68 -3.50 1.59 14.42
N LEU A 69 -2.40 1.88 13.75
CA LEU A 69 -1.07 1.78 14.36
C LEU A 69 -0.93 2.74 15.54
N LYS A 70 -1.36 4.00 15.41
CA LYS A 70 -1.31 5.00 16.46
C LYS A 70 -2.16 4.60 17.68
N GLU A 71 -3.39 4.15 17.45
CA GLU A 71 -4.29 3.68 18.51
C GLU A 71 -3.71 2.47 19.25
N ASN A 72 -2.96 1.62 18.57
CA ASN A 72 -2.32 0.42 19.12
C ASN A 72 -0.82 0.59 19.44
N ARG A 73 -0.33 1.84 19.53
CA ARG A 73 1.10 2.17 19.76
C ARG A 73 1.72 1.38 20.89
N LYS A 74 1.05 1.28 22.03
CA LYS A 74 1.57 0.55 23.18
C LYS A 74 1.76 -0.94 22.90
N THR A 75 0.79 -1.57 22.27
CA THR A 75 0.84 -3.00 21.89
C THR A 75 1.97 -3.28 20.90
N ILE A 76 2.08 -2.44 19.88
CA ILE A 76 3.11 -2.54 18.85
C ILE A 76 4.50 -2.39 19.48
N ASN A 77 4.72 -1.33 20.25
CA ASN A 77 6.02 -1.07 20.87
C ASN A 77 6.44 -2.22 21.79
N ILE A 78 5.55 -2.71 22.66
CA ILE A 78 5.83 -3.87 23.53
C ILE A 78 6.20 -5.11 22.71
N HIS A 79 5.52 -5.35 21.59
CA HIS A 79 5.80 -6.51 20.74
C HIS A 79 7.19 -6.43 20.12
N PHE A 80 7.55 -5.28 19.56
CA PHE A 80 8.88 -5.04 19.00
C PHE A 80 9.96 -5.06 20.08
N GLU A 81 9.74 -4.44 21.24
CA GLU A 81 10.67 -4.46 22.37
C GLU A 81 11.01 -5.88 22.85
N LYS A 82 9.99 -6.77 22.92
CA LYS A 82 10.20 -8.17 23.27
C LYS A 82 11.10 -8.92 22.29
N ILE A 83 10.97 -8.63 20.99
CA ILE A 83 11.77 -9.30 19.95
C ILE A 83 13.17 -8.70 19.88
N LEU A 84 13.28 -7.37 19.93
CA LEU A 84 14.52 -6.66 19.69
C LEU A 84 15.35 -6.43 20.96
N ASN A 85 14.75 -6.66 22.12
CA ASN A 85 15.35 -6.41 23.44
C ASN A 85 15.87 -4.96 23.60
N LYS A 86 15.19 -4.01 22.96
CA LYS A 86 15.48 -2.58 22.99
C LYS A 86 14.18 -1.80 23.05
N SER A 87 14.16 -0.70 23.81
CA SER A 87 13.04 0.22 23.85
C SER A 87 13.22 1.31 22.81
N ASN A 88 12.21 1.49 21.94
CA ASN A 88 12.15 2.54 20.93
C ASN A 88 10.69 2.81 20.56
N ASP A 89 10.43 3.91 19.87
CA ASP A 89 9.08 4.23 19.34
C ASP A 89 8.89 3.60 17.96
N TYR A 90 8.73 2.29 17.93
CA TYR A 90 8.61 1.51 16.70
C TYR A 90 7.34 1.84 15.92
N GLU A 91 6.23 2.13 16.63
CA GLU A 91 5.00 2.59 15.98
C GLU A 91 5.26 3.87 15.18
N MET A 92 5.94 4.86 15.76
CA MET A 92 6.26 6.10 15.05
C MET A 92 7.06 5.84 13.78
N VAL A 93 8.05 4.94 13.83
CA VAL A 93 8.86 4.59 12.65
C VAL A 93 8.03 3.92 11.57
N LEU A 94 7.16 2.97 11.95
CA LEU A 94 6.24 2.30 11.01
C LEU A 94 5.27 3.31 10.38
N SER A 95 4.70 4.20 11.19
CA SER A 95 3.81 5.27 10.71
C SER A 95 4.54 6.22 9.74
N LEU A 96 5.80 6.54 9.98
CA LEU A 96 6.61 7.35 9.06
C LEU A 96 6.88 6.61 7.74
N LEU A 97 7.19 5.32 7.76
CA LEU A 97 7.37 4.50 6.56
C LEU A 97 6.07 4.44 5.73
N LEU A 98 4.92 4.22 6.37
CA LEU A 98 3.61 4.20 5.71
C LEU A 98 3.24 5.57 5.14
N ASN A 99 3.49 6.66 5.87
CA ASN A 99 3.29 8.02 5.36
C ASN A 99 4.18 8.32 4.15
N ASN A 100 5.41 7.81 4.14
CA ASN A 100 6.30 7.96 2.99
C ASN A 100 5.77 7.17 1.78
N LEU A 101 5.29 5.94 1.98
CA LEU A 101 4.66 5.15 0.94
C LEU A 101 3.41 5.86 0.38
N LEU A 102 2.55 6.39 1.25
CA LEU A 102 1.37 7.18 0.86
C LEU A 102 1.76 8.39 0.00
N LYS A 103 2.81 9.14 0.37
CA LYS A 103 3.31 10.28 -0.43
C LYS A 103 3.78 9.84 -1.83
N HIS A 104 4.44 8.69 -1.95
CA HIS A 104 4.84 8.17 -3.27
C HIS A 104 3.63 7.79 -4.12
N ILE A 105 2.59 7.19 -3.53
CA ILE A 105 1.36 6.85 -4.24
C ILE A 105 0.62 8.12 -4.69
N LEU A 106 0.54 9.15 -3.84
CA LEU A 106 -0.04 10.45 -4.20
C LEU A 106 0.73 11.13 -5.34
N ALA A 107 2.06 11.08 -5.30
CA ALA A 107 2.91 11.60 -6.39
C ALA A 107 2.69 10.79 -7.68
N TYR A 108 2.65 9.47 -7.61
CA TYR A 108 2.31 8.60 -8.74
C TYR A 108 0.96 8.99 -9.34
N ARG A 109 -0.08 9.09 -8.51
CA ARG A 109 -1.42 9.48 -8.93
C ARG A 109 -1.42 10.80 -9.70
N LYS A 110 -0.74 11.81 -9.19
CA LYS A 110 -0.63 13.14 -9.81
C LYS A 110 0.09 13.09 -11.15
N ILE A 111 1.21 12.38 -11.23
CA ILE A 111 2.02 12.24 -12.45
C ILE A 111 1.26 11.41 -13.49
N TYR A 112 0.64 10.31 -13.09
CA TYR A 112 -0.19 9.45 -13.94
C TYR A 112 -1.37 10.24 -14.52
N SER A 113 -2.12 10.98 -13.68
CA SER A 113 -3.25 11.80 -14.14
C SER A 113 -2.85 12.95 -15.07
N SER A 114 -1.58 13.30 -15.11
CA SER A 114 -0.99 14.28 -16.04
C SER A 114 -0.40 13.63 -17.30
N ASN A 115 -0.62 12.34 -17.50
CA ASN A 115 -0.17 11.54 -18.66
C ASN A 115 1.36 11.41 -18.80
N PHE A 116 2.12 11.52 -17.69
CA PHE A 116 3.56 11.28 -17.68
C PHE A 116 3.88 9.82 -17.26
N ILE A 117 3.49 8.87 -18.08
CA ILE A 117 3.47 7.44 -17.74
C ILE A 117 4.86 6.88 -17.39
N VAL A 118 5.90 7.21 -18.16
CA VAL A 118 7.27 6.76 -17.86
C VAL A 118 7.73 7.25 -16.48
N SER A 119 7.46 8.51 -16.15
CA SER A 119 7.79 9.07 -14.84
C SER A 119 6.97 8.40 -13.71
N ALA A 120 5.72 8.08 -13.99
CA ALA A 120 4.87 7.32 -13.06
C ALA A 120 5.46 5.93 -12.81
N ASN A 121 5.94 5.22 -13.83
CA ASN A 121 6.53 3.89 -13.71
C ASN A 121 7.84 3.89 -12.90
N ILE A 122 8.66 4.94 -13.02
CA ILE A 122 9.85 5.11 -12.17
C ILE A 122 9.43 5.21 -10.69
N LEU A 123 8.39 6.00 -10.41
CA LEU A 123 7.84 6.11 -9.05
C LEU A 123 7.21 4.80 -8.57
N LEU A 124 6.54 4.06 -9.44
CA LEU A 124 5.94 2.77 -9.13
C LEU A 124 6.99 1.78 -8.62
N ARG A 125 8.20 1.79 -9.17
CA ARG A 125 9.31 0.98 -8.65
C ARG A 125 9.62 1.31 -7.19
N SER A 126 9.73 2.59 -6.85
CA SER A 126 9.96 3.02 -5.47
C SER A 126 8.82 2.61 -4.53
N ILE A 127 7.58 2.65 -5.01
CA ILE A 127 6.40 2.17 -4.27
C ILE A 127 6.51 0.67 -4.00
N VAL A 128 6.89 -0.14 -5.00
CA VAL A 128 7.10 -1.59 -4.82
C VAL A 128 8.17 -1.85 -3.77
N GLU A 129 9.35 -1.24 -3.91
CA GLU A 129 10.47 -1.46 -2.99
C GLU A 129 10.13 -1.04 -1.56
N LEU A 130 9.43 0.08 -1.38
CA LEU A 130 9.03 0.56 -0.05
C LEU A 130 7.92 -0.29 0.57
N SER A 131 6.92 -0.71 -0.20
CA SER A 131 5.86 -1.60 0.30
C SER A 131 6.42 -2.97 0.72
N GLU A 132 7.38 -3.51 -0.04
CA GLU A 132 8.07 -4.74 0.30
C GLU A 132 8.92 -4.59 1.57
N LEU A 133 9.61 -3.47 1.72
CA LEU A 133 10.39 -3.18 2.94
C LEU A 133 9.48 -3.11 4.17
N ILE A 134 8.34 -2.40 4.09
CA ILE A 134 7.38 -2.29 5.19
C ILE A 134 6.85 -3.68 5.58
N THR A 135 6.44 -4.47 4.59
CA THR A 135 5.96 -5.84 4.83
C THR A 135 7.04 -6.71 5.48
N ALA A 136 8.28 -6.65 4.97
CA ALA A 136 9.40 -7.42 5.51
C ALA A 136 9.76 -7.01 6.95
N VAL A 137 9.75 -5.72 7.26
CA VAL A 137 9.98 -5.18 8.61
C VAL A 137 8.91 -5.66 9.60
N LEU A 138 7.65 -5.64 9.19
CA LEU A 138 6.56 -6.17 10.01
C LEU A 138 6.66 -7.70 10.17
N TYR A 139 7.11 -8.41 9.15
CA TYR A 139 7.32 -9.86 9.24
C TYR A 139 8.56 -10.21 10.07
N LYS A 140 9.67 -9.46 9.92
CA LYS A 140 10.93 -9.62 10.65
C LYS A 140 11.36 -8.31 11.30
N PRO A 141 10.97 -8.05 12.55
CA PRO A 141 11.27 -6.79 13.26
C PRO A 141 12.75 -6.41 13.30
N GLU A 142 13.66 -7.39 13.24
CA GLU A 142 15.10 -7.15 13.23
C GLU A 142 15.58 -6.28 12.06
N LEU A 143 14.83 -6.30 10.96
CA LEU A 143 15.11 -5.45 9.80
C LEU A 143 14.84 -3.97 10.09
N LEU A 144 13.93 -3.66 11.03
CA LEU A 144 13.65 -2.28 11.41
C LEU A 144 14.87 -1.65 12.12
N GLU A 145 15.56 -2.39 12.97
CA GLU A 145 16.81 -1.92 13.57
C GLU A 145 17.88 -1.65 12.52
N LYS A 146 18.04 -2.57 11.57
CA LYS A 146 18.97 -2.38 10.46
C LYS A 146 18.62 -1.17 9.60
N TYR A 147 17.34 -0.94 9.38
CA TYR A 147 16.87 0.25 8.68
C TYR A 147 17.16 1.54 9.45
N LEU A 148 16.93 1.56 10.76
CA LEU A 148 17.23 2.72 11.61
C LEU A 148 18.75 3.00 11.68
N GLU A 149 19.56 1.96 11.82
CA GLU A 149 21.02 2.06 11.81
C GLU A 149 21.50 2.66 10.48
N TYR A 150 21.05 2.12 9.35
CA TYR A 150 21.39 2.63 8.02
C TYR A 150 20.94 4.08 7.82
N SER A 151 19.71 4.43 8.21
CA SER A 151 19.19 5.79 8.11
C SER A 151 19.96 6.78 8.98
N GLY A 152 20.38 6.36 10.18
CA GLY A 152 21.22 7.16 11.08
C GLY A 152 22.61 7.44 10.50
N LEU A 153 23.22 6.46 9.85
CA LEU A 153 24.51 6.63 9.17
C LEU A 153 24.40 7.60 7.99
N LEU A 154 23.35 7.50 7.18
CA LEU A 154 23.10 8.44 6.07
C LEU A 154 22.91 9.87 6.58
N ALA A 155 22.14 10.06 7.66
CA ALA A 155 21.91 11.38 8.25
C ALA A 155 23.21 12.02 8.75
N ASN A 156 24.21 11.22 9.13
CA ASN A 156 25.53 11.69 9.57
C ASN A 156 26.57 11.72 8.43
N ASN A 157 26.16 11.63 7.17
CA ASN A 157 27.05 11.54 6.00
C ASN A 157 28.05 10.38 6.07
N GLN A 158 27.72 9.32 6.78
CA GLN A 158 28.51 8.10 6.89
C GLN A 158 27.85 7.03 6.04
N GLU A 159 28.38 6.75 4.86
CA GLU A 159 27.88 5.66 4.04
C GLU A 159 28.39 4.32 4.58
N ASN A 160 27.46 3.48 5.07
CA ASN A 160 27.74 2.07 5.30
C ASN A 160 26.95 1.23 4.31
N SER A 161 27.49 1.08 3.11
CA SER A 161 26.90 0.25 2.05
C SER A 161 26.72 -1.20 2.46
N SER A 162 27.47 -1.70 3.46
CA SER A 162 27.41 -3.09 3.93
C SER A 162 26.03 -3.44 4.51
N ILE A 163 25.41 -2.56 5.31
CA ILE A 163 24.07 -2.79 5.87
C ILE A 163 23.03 -2.88 4.75
N TRP A 164 23.09 -1.94 3.78
CA TRP A 164 22.19 -1.97 2.64
C TRP A 164 22.31 -3.28 1.86
N TYR A 165 23.51 -3.64 1.42
CA TYR A 165 23.71 -4.84 0.59
C TYR A 165 23.43 -6.14 1.33
N ASN A 166 23.75 -6.21 2.61
CA ASN A 166 23.62 -7.44 3.37
C ASN A 166 22.21 -7.70 3.88
N ASP A 167 21.47 -6.66 4.26
CA ASP A 167 20.22 -6.80 5.01
C ASP A 167 19.01 -6.18 4.31
N LEU A 168 19.16 -5.01 3.65
CA LEU A 168 18.05 -4.19 3.18
C LEU A 168 17.88 -4.12 1.66
N SER A 169 18.83 -4.66 0.90
CA SER A 169 18.73 -4.60 -0.57
C SER A 169 17.45 -5.32 -1.07
N PRO A 170 16.86 -4.87 -2.19
CA PRO A 170 15.65 -5.49 -2.73
C PRO A 170 15.76 -7.00 -2.93
N SER A 171 16.95 -7.49 -3.28
CA SER A 171 17.20 -8.94 -3.44
C SER A 171 17.13 -9.70 -2.10
N LYS A 172 17.52 -9.09 -0.99
CA LYS A 172 17.42 -9.69 0.35
C LYS A 172 15.98 -9.65 0.86
N ILE A 173 15.33 -8.49 0.73
CA ILE A 173 13.92 -8.32 1.09
C ILE A 173 13.06 -9.34 0.36
N LYS A 174 13.23 -9.54 -0.95
CA LYS A 174 12.50 -10.55 -1.73
C LYS A 174 12.68 -11.98 -1.20
N LYS A 175 13.88 -12.36 -0.77
CA LYS A 175 14.10 -13.70 -0.18
C LYS A 175 13.32 -13.89 1.11
N ILE A 176 13.22 -12.85 1.93
CA ILE A 176 12.44 -12.87 3.17
C ILE A 176 10.96 -12.98 2.86
N LEU A 177 10.48 -12.16 1.92
CA LEU A 177 9.08 -12.16 1.51
C LEU A 177 8.67 -13.46 0.82
N ALA A 178 9.56 -14.13 0.09
CA ALA A 178 9.26 -15.44 -0.51
C ALA A 178 8.95 -16.53 0.53
N ILE A 179 9.44 -16.40 1.75
CA ILE A 179 9.07 -17.27 2.88
C ILE A 179 7.69 -16.86 3.39
N PHE A 180 7.50 -15.56 3.64
CA PHE A 180 6.23 -15.02 4.14
C PHE A 180 5.06 -15.22 3.16
N ASP A 181 5.29 -15.09 1.85
CA ASP A 181 4.27 -15.30 0.82
C ASP A 181 3.67 -16.71 0.90
N LYS A 182 4.48 -17.73 1.24
CA LYS A 182 4.01 -19.11 1.44
C LYS A 182 3.20 -19.29 2.72
N GLU A 183 3.49 -18.50 3.74
CA GLU A 183 2.79 -18.56 5.04
C GLU A 183 1.47 -17.79 5.01
N SER A 184 1.41 -16.68 4.26
CA SER A 184 0.28 -15.75 4.29
C SER A 184 -0.77 -15.99 3.21
N CYS A 185 -0.42 -16.62 2.10
CA CYS A 185 -1.29 -16.80 0.93
C CYS A 185 -0.97 -18.10 0.19
N GLU A 186 -1.55 -19.22 0.64
CA GLU A 186 -1.35 -20.53 -0.01
C GLU A 186 -1.92 -20.58 -1.45
N ASP A 187 -3.00 -19.84 -1.71
CA ASP A 187 -3.76 -19.92 -2.97
C ASP A 187 -3.29 -18.93 -4.06
N VAL A 188 -2.40 -18.00 -3.74
CA VAL A 188 -1.96 -16.94 -4.68
C VAL A 188 -0.45 -16.98 -4.86
N ASP A 189 0.00 -17.23 -6.10
CA ASP A 189 1.43 -17.15 -6.43
C ASP A 189 1.94 -15.70 -6.46
N ILE A 190 2.11 -15.13 -5.27
CA ILE A 190 2.61 -13.76 -5.06
C ILE A 190 4.06 -13.65 -5.57
N SER A 191 4.87 -14.69 -5.40
CA SER A 191 6.28 -14.70 -5.80
C SER A 191 6.44 -14.48 -7.32
N SER A 192 5.63 -15.16 -8.13
CA SER A 192 5.61 -14.94 -9.58
C SER A 192 5.13 -13.54 -9.95
N LYS A 193 4.13 -13.01 -9.26
CA LYS A 193 3.65 -11.63 -9.48
C LYS A 193 4.74 -10.61 -9.18
N ARG A 194 5.47 -10.74 -8.07
CA ARG A 194 6.62 -9.87 -7.76
C ARG A 194 7.67 -9.88 -8.87
N LYS A 195 8.00 -11.05 -9.43
CA LYS A 195 8.94 -11.17 -10.54
C LYS A 195 8.46 -10.42 -11.78
N ILE A 196 7.18 -10.50 -12.11
CA ILE A 196 6.57 -9.76 -13.23
C ILE A 196 6.71 -8.25 -13.01
N TYR A 197 6.41 -7.73 -11.80
CA TYR A 197 6.56 -6.31 -11.49
C TYR A 197 7.97 -5.82 -11.72
N TYR A 198 8.97 -6.52 -11.18
CA TYR A 198 10.35 -6.10 -11.35
C TYR A 198 10.83 -6.17 -12.80
N ASN A 199 10.41 -7.17 -13.55
CA ASN A 199 10.75 -7.27 -14.97
C ASN A 199 10.11 -6.13 -15.77
N TYR A 200 8.86 -5.78 -15.46
CA TYR A 200 8.18 -4.66 -16.12
C TYR A 200 8.87 -3.32 -15.79
N LEU A 201 9.06 -3.04 -14.50
CA LEU A 201 9.59 -1.76 -14.03
C LEU A 201 11.10 -1.57 -14.32
N SER A 202 11.88 -2.65 -14.52
CA SER A 202 13.28 -2.52 -14.88
C SER A 202 13.45 -1.93 -16.28
N LYS A 203 12.52 -2.15 -17.20
CA LYS A 203 12.56 -1.58 -18.56
C LYS A 203 12.54 -0.05 -18.52
N ASP A 204 11.62 0.54 -17.76
CA ASP A 204 11.49 2.00 -17.64
C ASP A 204 12.67 2.63 -16.92
N THR A 205 13.20 1.97 -15.89
CA THR A 205 14.35 2.50 -15.12
C THR A 205 15.68 2.41 -15.85
N HIS A 206 15.80 1.50 -16.82
CA HIS A 206 16.98 1.38 -17.66
C HIS A 206 16.85 2.11 -19.01
N ASN A 207 15.82 2.95 -19.17
CA ASN A 207 15.57 3.74 -20.38
C ASN A 207 15.56 2.88 -21.65
N GLU A 208 14.96 1.69 -21.59
CA GLU A 208 14.83 0.84 -22.75
C GLU A 208 13.99 1.55 -23.83
N LEU A 209 14.43 1.47 -25.07
CA LEU A 209 13.82 2.16 -26.22
C LEU A 209 12.33 1.78 -26.38
N LEU A 210 11.97 0.55 -26.04
CA LEU A 210 10.60 0.04 -26.08
C LEU A 210 9.69 0.72 -25.03
N ALA A 211 10.22 1.01 -23.84
CA ALA A 211 9.47 1.72 -22.81
C ALA A 211 9.14 3.17 -23.21
N LEU A 212 10.07 3.80 -23.94
CA LEU A 212 9.87 5.16 -24.46
C LEU A 212 8.90 5.20 -25.65
N SER A 213 8.83 4.11 -26.42
CA SER A 213 8.06 4.05 -27.67
C SER A 213 6.59 3.70 -27.47
N PHE A 214 6.29 2.88 -26.44
CA PHE A 214 4.95 2.35 -26.20
C PHE A 214 4.66 2.23 -24.69
N PRO A 215 4.44 3.34 -23.97
CA PRO A 215 4.00 3.27 -22.60
C PRO A 215 2.58 2.70 -22.57
N GLU A 216 2.42 1.49 -22.04
CA GLU A 216 1.11 0.88 -21.82
C GLU A 216 0.45 1.52 -20.59
N GLU A 217 -0.24 2.63 -20.82
CA GLU A 217 -0.83 3.47 -19.76
C GLU A 217 -1.67 2.66 -18.76
N LYS A 218 -2.53 1.80 -19.27
CA LYS A 218 -3.45 1.05 -18.42
C LYS A 218 -2.79 -0.05 -17.59
N GLU A 219 -1.66 -0.59 -18.03
CA GLU A 219 -0.95 -1.65 -17.31
C GLU A 219 -0.27 -1.13 -16.03
N SER A 220 0.29 0.06 -16.06
CA SER A 220 0.97 0.67 -14.93
C SER A 220 0.07 0.80 -13.69
N ILE A 221 -1.12 1.36 -13.86
CA ILE A 221 -2.06 1.53 -12.73
C ILE A 221 -2.65 0.20 -12.26
N LYS A 222 -2.88 -0.76 -13.16
CA LYS A 222 -3.33 -2.10 -12.78
C LYS A 222 -2.26 -2.82 -11.96
N LEU A 223 -1.00 -2.68 -12.34
CA LEU A 223 0.12 -3.21 -11.55
C LEU A 223 0.16 -2.59 -10.14
N LEU A 224 0.00 -1.27 -10.03
CA LEU A 224 -0.09 -0.60 -8.73
C LEU A 224 -1.26 -1.13 -7.90
N LEU A 225 -2.46 -1.21 -8.47
CA LEU A 225 -3.64 -1.71 -7.75
C LEU A 225 -3.46 -3.17 -7.30
N THR A 226 -2.82 -4.01 -8.13
CA THR A 226 -2.52 -5.40 -7.74
C THR A 226 -1.49 -5.45 -6.61
N LEU A 227 -0.46 -4.59 -6.65
CA LEU A 227 0.51 -4.46 -5.57
C LEU A 227 -0.18 -4.06 -4.26
N LEU A 228 -1.06 -3.05 -4.30
CA LEU A 228 -1.78 -2.56 -3.13
C LEU A 228 -2.73 -3.62 -2.56
N TYR A 229 -3.39 -4.39 -3.43
CA TYR A 229 -4.20 -5.53 -3.01
C TYR A 229 -3.37 -6.54 -2.20
N ILE A 230 -2.21 -6.95 -2.73
CA ILE A 230 -1.30 -7.88 -2.04
C ILE A 230 -0.79 -7.26 -0.74
N PHE A 231 -0.36 -6.00 -0.79
CA PHE A 231 0.15 -5.28 0.38
C PHE A 231 -0.89 -5.24 1.50
N PHE A 232 -2.13 -4.87 1.24
CA PHE A 232 -3.18 -4.81 2.24
C PHE A 232 -3.53 -6.20 2.81
N MET A 233 -3.58 -7.24 1.98
CA MET A 233 -3.75 -8.61 2.48
C MET A 233 -2.64 -8.99 3.47
N GLN A 234 -1.39 -8.72 3.13
CA GLN A 234 -0.23 -9.05 3.95
C GLN A 234 -0.15 -8.23 5.23
N ILE A 235 -0.42 -6.92 5.16
CA ILE A 235 -0.48 -6.05 6.33
C ILE A 235 -1.58 -6.52 7.29
N ASN A 236 -2.78 -6.83 6.78
CA ASN A 236 -3.85 -7.38 7.60
C ASN A 236 -3.45 -8.68 8.30
N PHE A 237 -2.87 -9.61 7.55
CA PHE A 237 -2.39 -10.86 8.14
C PHE A 237 -1.41 -10.60 9.28
N LEU A 238 -0.45 -9.68 9.10
CA LEU A 238 0.54 -9.35 10.12
C LEU A 238 -0.09 -8.64 11.32
N LEU A 239 -0.92 -7.62 11.10
CA LEU A 239 -1.53 -6.85 12.18
C LEU A 239 -2.45 -7.72 13.04
N PHE A 240 -3.29 -8.56 12.44
CA PHE A 240 -4.29 -9.33 13.19
C PHE A 240 -3.75 -10.66 13.70
N ASN A 241 -3.01 -11.42 12.87
CA ASN A 241 -2.58 -12.77 13.27
C ASN A 241 -1.26 -12.73 14.04
N LYS A 242 -0.30 -11.89 13.63
CA LYS A 242 1.00 -11.84 14.30
C LYS A 242 1.01 -10.90 15.50
N TYR A 243 0.52 -9.67 15.32
CA TYR A 243 0.53 -8.66 16.37
C TYR A 243 -0.72 -8.67 17.25
N GLN A 244 -1.74 -9.44 16.88
CA GLN A 244 -3.01 -9.58 17.61
C GLN A 244 -3.64 -8.20 17.92
N ILE A 245 -3.50 -7.27 16.98
CA ILE A 245 -4.07 -5.93 17.11
C ILE A 245 -5.59 -6.06 17.10
N ASN A 246 -6.21 -5.61 18.17
CA ASN A 246 -7.66 -5.65 18.30
C ASN A 246 -8.28 -4.44 17.61
N ILE A 247 -9.05 -4.69 16.53
CA ILE A 247 -9.84 -3.64 15.84
C ILE A 247 -11.22 -3.50 16.50
N ALA A 248 -11.52 -4.27 17.56
CA ALA A 248 -12.86 -4.43 18.09
C ALA A 248 -13.39 -3.25 18.93
N GLU A 249 -12.68 -2.12 19.00
CA GLU A 249 -13.29 -0.91 19.59
C GLU A 249 -14.06 -0.12 18.51
N PRO A 250 -15.41 -0.03 18.62
CA PRO A 250 -16.30 0.26 17.49
C PRO A 250 -16.29 1.70 16.97
N GLN A 251 -15.53 2.62 17.51
CA GLN A 251 -15.74 4.05 17.24
C GLN A 251 -14.89 4.66 16.12
N LYS A 252 -13.78 4.04 15.70
CA LYS A 252 -12.95 4.58 14.62
C LYS A 252 -12.45 3.53 13.60
N THR A 253 -12.32 2.28 14.00
CA THR A 253 -11.77 1.21 13.16
C THR A 253 -12.82 0.30 12.54
N GLY A 254 -14.09 0.46 12.88
CA GLY A 254 -15.19 -0.36 12.35
C GLY A 254 -15.37 -0.23 10.85
N ASP A 255 -14.97 0.89 10.29
CA ASP A 255 -15.14 1.18 8.88
C ASP A 255 -13.96 0.67 8.04
N TYR A 256 -12.76 0.50 8.63
CA TYR A 256 -11.57 -0.04 7.95
C TYR A 256 -11.85 -1.37 7.24
N ILE A 257 -12.46 -2.34 7.92
CA ILE A 257 -12.77 -3.65 7.31
C ILE A 257 -13.79 -3.49 6.17
N LEU A 258 -14.73 -2.56 6.30
CA LEU A 258 -15.70 -2.27 5.25
C LEU A 258 -15.03 -1.61 4.04
N HIS A 259 -14.18 -0.60 4.26
CA HIS A 259 -13.38 0.04 3.21
C HIS A 259 -12.51 -0.98 2.48
N LEU A 260 -11.85 -1.85 3.22
CA LEU A 260 -11.02 -2.91 2.66
C LEU A 260 -11.83 -3.88 1.79
N LYS A 261 -13.02 -4.30 2.26
CA LYS A 261 -13.94 -5.15 1.47
C LYS A 261 -14.43 -4.45 0.21
N VAL A 262 -14.77 -3.16 0.31
CA VAL A 262 -15.17 -2.35 -0.86
C VAL A 262 -14.01 -2.24 -1.85
N PHE A 263 -12.81 -1.92 -1.38
CA PHE A 263 -11.63 -1.89 -2.26
C PHE A 263 -11.42 -3.23 -2.97
N TYR A 264 -11.53 -4.36 -2.27
CA TYR A 264 -11.40 -5.69 -2.88
C TYR A 264 -12.50 -5.97 -3.91
N LEU A 265 -13.73 -5.53 -3.65
CA LEU A 265 -14.82 -5.63 -4.60
C LEU A 265 -14.51 -4.82 -5.88
N LEU A 266 -14.10 -3.56 -5.75
CA LEU A 266 -13.76 -2.69 -6.87
C LEU A 266 -12.57 -3.24 -7.67
N PHE A 267 -11.52 -3.72 -6.97
CA PHE A 267 -10.36 -4.35 -7.59
C PHE A 267 -10.73 -5.60 -8.39
N LYS A 268 -11.61 -6.46 -7.85
CA LYS A 268 -12.12 -7.64 -8.56
C LYS A 268 -12.84 -7.26 -9.84
N LYS A 269 -13.63 -6.18 -9.80
CA LYS A 269 -14.36 -5.68 -10.99
C LYS A 269 -13.42 -5.19 -12.10
N ILE A 270 -12.32 -4.50 -11.76
CA ILE A 270 -11.28 -4.11 -12.74
C ILE A 270 -10.69 -5.34 -13.44
N ASN A 271 -10.39 -6.40 -12.69
CA ASN A 271 -9.75 -7.59 -13.24
C ASN A 271 -10.71 -8.54 -13.98
N LEU A 272 -12.03 -8.41 -13.78
CA LEU A 272 -13.05 -9.16 -14.52
C LEU A 272 -13.50 -8.45 -15.81
N SER A 273 -13.10 -7.18 -15.98
CA SER A 273 -13.43 -6.37 -17.17
C SER A 273 -12.40 -6.54 -18.30
N ILE A 274 -11.52 -7.54 -18.18
CA ILE A 274 -10.56 -8.01 -19.18
C ILE A 274 -11.06 -9.32 -19.77
#